data_796fb48daeea393920419e12c2c132e3
#
_entry.id   796fb48daeea393920419e12c2c132e3
#
_cell.length_a   1.000
_cell.length_b   1.000
_cell.length_c   1.000
_cell.angle_alpha   90.00
_cell.angle_beta   90.00
_cell.angle_gamma   90.00
#
_symmetry.space_group_name_H-M   'P 1'
#
loop_
_entity.id
_entity.type
_entity.pdbx_description
1 polymer ?
#
loop_
_entity_poly.entity_id
_entity_poly.type
_entity_poly.pdbx_seq_one_letter_code
_entity_poly.pdbx_strand_id
1 'polypeptide(L)'
;VRSGYNREESSALVASANLVAPIMPPSVPMIVYGVSAGVSIKSMFMAGIAPAVYLTIIACVVWFLRTRKEGVVPSVEDFKAPTPKEAVRIFLGGLWALLLPVIILVGLHSGKFTATEAGVIACVYAILVGLLVYREMKLKDLGPVFVSAAKTSAVVMFLAAAANVAAYYMTVSRIP
;
A
#
# COMPACT_ATOMS: atom_id res chain seq x y z
N VAL A 1 21.98 -2.47 -1.65
CA VAL A 1 23.11 -2.42 -2.59
C VAL A 1 24.24 -1.53 -2.05
N ARG A 2 23.96 -0.27 -1.61
CA ARG A 2 24.99 0.59 -0.99
C ARG A 2 25.50 0.06 0.35
N SER A 3 24.69 -0.72 1.06
CA SER A 3 25.02 -1.31 2.37
C SER A 3 25.61 -2.72 2.29
N GLY A 4 26.15 -3.14 1.13
CA GLY A 4 26.82 -4.43 0.96
C GLY A 4 25.92 -5.63 0.67
N TYR A 5 24.61 -5.46 0.59
CA TYR A 5 23.69 -6.54 0.22
C TYR A 5 23.76 -6.90 -1.26
N ASN A 6 23.61 -8.19 -1.57
CA ASN A 6 23.55 -8.69 -2.94
C ASN A 6 22.35 -8.05 -3.69
N ARG A 7 22.64 -7.57 -4.89
CA ARG A 7 21.65 -6.87 -5.72
C ARG A 7 20.47 -7.77 -6.10
N GLU A 8 20.73 -9.03 -6.40
CA GLU A 8 19.69 -10.00 -6.79
C GLU A 8 18.76 -10.31 -5.62
N GLU A 9 19.30 -10.55 -4.44
CA GLU A 9 18.50 -10.83 -3.24
C GLU A 9 17.71 -9.60 -2.78
N SER A 10 18.32 -8.41 -2.85
CA SER A 10 17.61 -7.17 -2.54
C SER A 10 16.44 -6.93 -3.48
N SER A 11 16.61 -7.20 -4.79
CA SER A 11 15.52 -7.06 -5.77
C SER A 11 14.43 -8.13 -5.56
N ALA A 12 14.81 -9.36 -5.22
CA ALA A 12 13.86 -10.42 -4.88
C ALA A 12 13.03 -10.08 -3.63
N LEU A 13 13.67 -9.49 -2.59
CA LEU A 13 12.94 -9.01 -1.40
C LEU A 13 11.92 -7.93 -1.75
N VAL A 14 12.34 -6.91 -2.52
CA VAL A 14 11.44 -5.82 -2.94
C VAL A 14 10.28 -6.37 -3.76
N ALA A 15 10.54 -7.31 -4.68
CA ALA A 15 9.50 -7.96 -5.47
C ALA A 15 8.52 -8.74 -4.57
N SER A 16 9.04 -9.50 -3.60
CA SER A 16 8.21 -10.25 -2.64
C SER A 16 7.38 -9.34 -1.73
N ALA A 17 7.97 -8.24 -1.25
CA ALA A 17 7.26 -7.25 -0.43
C ALA A 17 6.10 -6.59 -1.21
N ASN A 18 6.27 -6.37 -2.51
CA ASN A 18 5.23 -5.80 -3.37
C ASN A 18 3.99 -6.72 -3.50
N LEU A 19 4.11 -8.03 -3.24
CA LEU A 19 2.97 -8.95 -3.24
C LEU A 19 2.02 -8.71 -2.04
N VAL A 20 2.51 -8.12 -0.96
CA VAL A 20 1.69 -7.81 0.22
C VAL A 20 0.81 -6.58 -0.01
N ALA A 21 1.27 -5.63 -0.81
CA ALA A 21 0.57 -4.36 -1.03
C ALA A 21 -0.86 -4.50 -1.59
N PRO A 22 -1.16 -5.39 -2.57
CA PRO A 22 -2.53 -5.60 -3.05
C PRO A 22 -3.47 -6.26 -2.03
N ILE A 23 -2.92 -6.90 -1.00
CA ILE A 23 -3.69 -7.63 0.01
C ILE A 23 -3.89 -6.77 1.27
N MET A 24 -2.94 -5.88 1.56
CA MET A 24 -3.03 -5.00 2.74
C MET A 24 -4.04 -3.88 2.53
N PRO A 25 -5.06 -3.74 3.39
CA PRO A 25 -6.01 -2.63 3.28
C PRO A 25 -5.35 -1.25 3.61
N PRO A 26 -5.78 -0.18 2.95
CA PRO A 26 -6.74 -0.09 1.85
C PRO A 26 -6.12 -0.50 0.50
N SER A 27 -6.83 -1.32 -0.28
CA SER A 27 -6.32 -1.89 -1.53
C SER A 27 -7.31 -1.66 -2.68
N VAL A 28 -6.83 -1.09 -3.79
CA VAL A 28 -7.63 -0.86 -5.00
C VAL A 28 -8.10 -2.17 -5.63
N PRO A 29 -7.25 -3.22 -5.80
CA PRO A 29 -7.69 -4.52 -6.27
C PRO A 29 -8.84 -5.12 -5.47
N MET A 30 -8.82 -5.00 -4.14
CA MET A 30 -9.90 -5.48 -3.28
C MET A 30 -11.20 -4.69 -3.51
N ILE A 31 -11.12 -3.37 -3.73
CA ILE A 31 -12.30 -2.56 -4.04
C ILE A 31 -12.91 -3.00 -5.37
N VAL A 32 -12.08 -3.12 -6.42
CA VAL A 32 -12.54 -3.54 -7.75
C VAL A 32 -13.18 -4.93 -7.69
N TYR A 33 -12.53 -5.88 -7.02
CA TYR A 33 -13.10 -7.21 -6.85
C TYR A 33 -14.42 -7.18 -6.06
N GLY A 34 -14.46 -6.44 -4.96
CA GLY A 34 -15.65 -6.32 -4.11
C GLY A 34 -16.85 -5.79 -4.87
N VAL A 35 -16.64 -4.76 -5.70
CA VAL A 35 -17.69 -4.19 -6.58
C VAL A 35 -18.11 -5.20 -7.64
N SER A 36 -17.16 -5.86 -8.31
CA SER A 36 -17.47 -6.81 -9.40
C SER A 36 -18.15 -8.08 -8.89
N ALA A 37 -17.76 -8.57 -7.70
CA ALA A 37 -18.34 -9.78 -7.10
C ALA A 37 -19.57 -9.50 -6.21
N GLY A 38 -19.96 -8.24 -6.00
CA GLY A 38 -21.07 -7.87 -5.11
C GLY A 38 -20.81 -8.18 -3.63
N VAL A 39 -19.54 -8.21 -3.18
CA VAL A 39 -19.16 -8.50 -1.80
C VAL A 39 -18.83 -7.22 -1.03
N SER A 40 -19.04 -7.25 0.27
CA SER A 40 -18.74 -6.12 1.14
C SER A 40 -17.23 -5.78 1.14
N ILE A 41 -16.88 -4.58 0.68
CA ILE A 41 -15.51 -4.06 0.69
C ILE A 41 -14.93 -4.01 2.11
N LYS A 42 -15.76 -3.64 3.10
CA LYS A 42 -15.39 -3.66 4.53
C LYS A 42 -14.95 -5.06 4.95
N SER A 43 -15.76 -6.08 4.64
CA SER A 43 -15.45 -7.46 5.01
C SER A 43 -14.19 -7.97 4.32
N MET A 44 -13.98 -7.59 3.07
CA MET A 44 -12.76 -7.91 2.32
C MET A 44 -11.52 -7.28 2.94
N PHE A 45 -11.58 -6.01 3.32
CA PHE A 45 -10.47 -5.34 3.98
C PHE A 45 -10.13 -6.02 5.31
N MET A 46 -11.14 -6.37 6.11
CA MET A 46 -10.90 -7.09 7.37
C MET A 46 -10.28 -8.47 7.15
N ALA A 47 -10.75 -9.20 6.14
CA ALA A 47 -10.20 -10.50 5.77
C ALA A 47 -8.76 -10.41 5.26
N GLY A 48 -8.37 -9.31 4.60
CA GLY A 48 -7.04 -9.09 4.05
C GLY A 48 -5.95 -8.84 5.10
N ILE A 49 -6.31 -8.36 6.31
CA ILE A 49 -5.33 -8.02 7.35
C ILE A 49 -4.53 -9.25 7.79
N ALA A 50 -5.20 -10.35 8.09
CA ALA A 50 -4.54 -11.56 8.58
C ALA A 50 -3.54 -12.15 7.58
N PRO A 51 -3.88 -12.40 6.30
CA PRO A 51 -2.91 -12.89 5.31
C PRO A 51 -1.80 -11.88 5.02
N ALA A 52 -2.08 -10.56 5.02
CA ALA A 52 -1.05 -9.55 4.81
C ALA A 52 0.00 -9.56 5.94
N VAL A 53 -0.44 -9.63 7.20
CA VAL A 53 0.46 -9.74 8.36
C VAL A 53 1.26 -11.05 8.30
N TYR A 54 0.62 -12.17 7.98
CA TYR A 54 1.29 -13.45 7.85
C TYR A 54 2.38 -13.44 6.77
N LEU A 55 2.08 -12.93 5.58
CA LEU A 55 3.05 -12.80 4.49
C LEU A 55 4.20 -11.86 4.87
N THR A 56 3.91 -10.76 5.55
CA THR A 56 4.92 -9.82 6.04
C THR A 56 5.87 -10.50 7.02
N ILE A 57 5.35 -11.26 7.98
CA ILE A 57 6.16 -12.01 8.95
C ILE A 57 7.06 -13.02 8.24
N ILE A 58 6.49 -13.80 7.28
CA ILE A 58 7.27 -14.76 6.50
C ILE A 58 8.39 -14.06 5.73
N ALA A 59 8.07 -12.96 5.03
CA ALA A 59 9.08 -12.19 4.30
C ALA A 59 10.20 -11.69 5.21
N CYS A 60 9.87 -11.17 6.39
CA CYS A 60 10.85 -10.73 7.38
C CYS A 60 11.71 -11.90 7.89
N VAL A 61 11.12 -13.05 8.19
CA VAL A 61 11.84 -14.24 8.66
C VAL A 61 12.78 -14.76 7.59
N VAL A 62 12.31 -14.91 6.36
CA VAL A 62 13.11 -15.38 5.23
C VAL A 62 14.29 -14.44 4.98
N TRP A 63 14.04 -13.12 4.99
CA TRP A 63 15.08 -12.12 4.84
C TRP A 63 16.11 -12.19 5.96
N PHE A 64 15.66 -12.26 7.20
CA PHE A 64 16.54 -12.38 8.38
C PHE A 64 17.43 -13.63 8.31
N LEU A 65 16.85 -14.78 7.93
CA LEU A 65 17.61 -16.03 7.81
C LEU A 65 18.64 -15.99 6.65
N ARG A 66 18.27 -15.34 5.54
CA ARG A 66 19.17 -15.17 4.39
C ARG A 66 20.34 -14.27 4.72
N THR A 67 20.09 -13.07 5.21
CA THR A 67 21.13 -12.08 5.54
C THR A 67 22.06 -12.59 6.63
N ARG A 68 21.55 -13.37 7.59
CA ARG A 68 22.38 -13.98 8.64
C ARG A 68 23.34 -15.03 8.06
N LYS A 69 22.96 -15.78 7.01
CA LYS A 69 23.83 -16.77 6.38
C LYS A 69 24.94 -16.14 5.54
N GLU A 70 24.68 -15.01 4.92
CA GLU A 70 25.63 -14.33 4.04
C GLU A 70 26.73 -13.59 4.81
N GLY A 71 26.60 -13.45 6.13
CA GLY A 71 27.57 -12.72 6.94
C GLY A 71 27.73 -11.25 6.53
N VAL A 72 26.72 -10.70 5.84
CA VAL A 72 26.70 -9.29 5.45
C VAL A 72 26.68 -8.46 6.72
N VAL A 73 27.86 -8.00 7.12
CA VAL A 73 27.99 -6.94 8.12
C VAL A 73 27.74 -5.65 7.34
N PRO A 74 26.62 -4.94 7.54
CA PRO A 74 26.44 -3.62 6.96
C PRO A 74 27.68 -2.81 7.31
N SER A 75 28.30 -2.16 6.34
CA SER A 75 29.41 -1.26 6.60
C SER A 75 28.92 -0.20 7.58
N VAL A 76 29.33 -0.33 8.83
CA VAL A 76 28.82 0.45 9.98
C VAL A 76 29.16 1.93 9.85
N GLU A 77 30.00 2.30 8.88
CA GLU A 77 30.44 3.69 8.66
C GLU A 77 29.29 4.64 8.24
N ASP A 78 28.22 4.12 7.64
CA ASP A 78 27.08 4.94 7.21
C ASP A 78 25.86 4.84 8.14
N PHE A 79 25.85 3.93 9.11
CA PHE A 79 24.72 3.70 9.99
C PHE A 79 24.98 4.26 11.39
N LYS A 80 24.98 5.57 11.54
CA LYS A 80 24.81 6.16 12.87
C LYS A 80 23.40 5.83 13.33
N ALA A 81 23.27 4.92 14.30
CA ALA A 81 21.98 4.69 14.95
C ALA A 81 21.45 6.06 15.44
N PRO A 82 20.20 6.40 15.08
CA PRO A 82 19.66 7.69 15.49
C PRO A 82 19.67 7.77 17.01
N THR A 83 20.05 8.92 17.54
CA THR A 83 19.95 9.18 18.98
C THR A 83 18.49 8.99 19.41
N PRO A 84 18.21 8.64 20.68
CA PRO A 84 16.81 8.47 21.15
C PRO A 84 15.92 9.66 20.82
N LYS A 85 16.45 10.88 20.86
CA LYS A 85 15.72 12.10 20.47
C LYS A 85 15.43 12.17 18.97
N GLU A 86 16.38 11.78 18.14
CA GLU A 86 16.19 11.72 16.69
C GLU A 86 15.21 10.62 16.29
N ALA A 87 15.29 9.45 16.94
CA ALA A 87 14.35 8.35 16.73
C ALA A 87 12.90 8.76 17.05
N VAL A 88 12.69 9.46 18.16
CA VAL A 88 11.37 10.01 18.51
C VAL A 88 10.92 11.06 17.50
N ARG A 89 11.81 11.94 17.04
CA ARG A 89 11.47 12.95 16.03
C ARG A 89 11.10 12.31 14.69
N ILE A 90 11.84 11.29 14.25
CA ILE A 90 11.55 10.52 13.02
C ILE A 90 10.21 9.81 13.16
N PHE A 91 9.96 9.16 14.30
CA PHE A 91 8.71 8.48 14.58
C PHE A 91 7.51 9.43 14.58
N LEU A 92 7.62 10.57 15.27
CA LEU A 92 6.58 11.59 15.28
C LEU A 92 6.35 12.18 13.87
N GLY A 93 7.42 12.34 13.07
CA GLY A 93 7.30 12.74 11.68
C GLY A 93 6.53 11.73 10.84
N GLY A 94 6.78 10.43 11.03
CA GLY A 94 6.08 9.35 10.33
C GLY A 94 4.64 9.10 10.82
N LEU A 95 4.31 9.55 12.04
CA LEU A 95 3.01 9.30 12.66
C LEU A 95 1.84 9.83 11.82
N TRP A 96 2.00 10.99 11.22
CA TRP A 96 0.99 11.57 10.33
C TRP A 96 0.69 10.69 9.12
N ALA A 97 1.71 10.05 8.52
CA ALA A 97 1.50 9.11 7.44
C ALA A 97 0.80 7.83 7.92
N LEU A 98 1.15 7.32 9.11
CA LEU A 98 0.56 6.13 9.71
C LEU A 98 -0.91 6.32 10.13
N LEU A 99 -1.31 7.56 10.44
CA LEU A 99 -2.70 7.88 10.79
C LEU A 99 -3.66 7.64 9.62
N LEU A 100 -3.22 7.81 8.36
CA LEU A 100 -4.09 7.66 7.20
C LEU A 100 -4.72 6.26 7.08
N PRO A 101 -3.96 5.15 7.09
CA PRO A 101 -4.54 3.80 7.11
C PRO A 101 -5.45 3.57 8.32
N VAL A 102 -5.09 4.11 9.48
CA VAL A 102 -5.90 3.96 10.71
C VAL A 102 -7.24 4.67 10.55
N ILE A 103 -7.26 5.90 10.04
CA ILE A 103 -8.50 6.67 9.79
C ILE A 103 -9.43 5.89 8.85
N ILE A 104 -8.88 5.36 7.75
CA ILE A 104 -9.66 4.58 6.78
C ILE A 104 -10.24 3.32 7.43
N LEU A 105 -9.41 2.51 8.08
CA LEU A 105 -9.84 1.24 8.66
C LEU A 105 -10.85 1.44 9.79
N VAL A 106 -10.59 2.38 10.70
CA VAL A 106 -11.50 2.68 11.82
C VAL A 106 -12.81 3.28 11.29
N GLY A 107 -12.75 4.18 10.32
CA GLY A 107 -13.93 4.79 9.73
C GLY A 107 -14.84 3.77 9.03
N LEU A 108 -14.26 2.89 8.23
CA LEU A 108 -14.98 1.78 7.57
C LEU A 108 -15.52 0.77 8.58
N HIS A 109 -14.72 0.41 9.59
CA HIS A 109 -15.14 -0.57 10.60
C HIS A 109 -16.29 -0.06 11.45
N SER A 110 -16.24 1.21 11.85
CA SER A 110 -17.32 1.85 12.63
C SER A 110 -18.62 2.06 11.83
N GLY A 111 -18.59 1.85 10.50
CA GLY A 111 -19.74 2.09 9.62
C GLY A 111 -20.05 3.58 9.40
N LYS A 112 -19.17 4.49 9.82
CA LYS A 112 -19.34 5.94 9.64
C LYS A 112 -19.08 6.37 8.19
N PHE A 113 -18.26 5.60 7.47
CA PHE A 113 -17.87 5.89 6.08
C PHE A 113 -18.15 4.70 5.18
N THR A 114 -18.61 4.99 3.97
CA THR A 114 -18.54 4.08 2.84
C THR A 114 -17.10 4.01 2.30
N ALA A 115 -16.79 3.01 1.48
CA ALA A 115 -15.46 2.89 0.86
C ALA A 115 -15.12 4.12 0.00
N THR A 116 -16.12 4.70 -0.69
CA THR A 116 -15.96 5.90 -1.52
C THR A 116 -15.65 7.13 -0.66
N GLU A 117 -16.40 7.32 0.42
CA GLU A 117 -16.16 8.44 1.35
C GLU A 117 -14.81 8.32 2.04
N ALA A 118 -14.39 7.11 2.41
CA ALA A 118 -13.05 6.87 2.97
C ALA A 118 -11.94 7.27 1.97
N GLY A 119 -12.14 7.03 0.66
CA GLY A 119 -11.21 7.48 -0.38
C GLY A 119 -11.11 9.00 -0.47
N VAL A 120 -12.25 9.71 -0.38
CA VAL A 120 -12.27 11.19 -0.38
C VAL A 120 -11.57 11.73 0.86
N ILE A 121 -11.86 11.19 2.05
CA ILE A 121 -11.22 11.59 3.31
C ILE A 121 -9.71 11.35 3.25
N ALA A 122 -9.29 10.21 2.71
CA ALA A 122 -7.87 9.89 2.53
C ALA A 122 -7.17 10.91 1.61
N CYS A 123 -7.81 11.28 0.49
CA CYS A 123 -7.27 12.26 -0.44
C CYS A 123 -7.12 13.64 0.21
N VAL A 124 -8.17 14.13 0.87
CA VAL A 124 -8.15 15.42 1.58
C VAL A 124 -7.09 15.41 2.69
N TYR A 125 -7.04 14.34 3.49
CA TYR A 125 -6.04 14.18 4.54
C TYR A 125 -4.61 14.21 3.98
N ALA A 126 -4.33 13.43 2.92
CA ALA A 126 -3.01 13.39 2.30
C ALA A 126 -2.58 14.76 1.77
N ILE A 127 -3.48 15.51 1.13
CA ILE A 127 -3.22 16.87 0.64
C ILE A 127 -2.92 17.80 1.81
N LEU A 128 -3.72 17.78 2.86
CA LEU A 128 -3.51 18.63 4.03
C LEU A 128 -2.18 18.34 4.73
N VAL A 129 -1.87 17.06 4.95
CA VAL A 129 -0.60 16.66 5.57
C VAL A 129 0.59 17.02 4.69
N GLY A 130 0.50 16.80 3.37
CA GLY A 130 1.57 17.15 2.44
C GLY A 130 1.84 18.65 2.34
N LEU A 131 0.79 19.47 2.38
CA LEU A 131 0.90 20.94 2.29
C LEU A 131 1.29 21.60 3.62
N LEU A 132 0.67 21.16 4.73
CA LEU A 132 0.75 21.87 6.01
C LEU A 132 1.80 21.29 6.95
N VAL A 133 1.88 19.96 7.02
CA VAL A 133 2.77 19.25 7.96
C VAL A 133 4.15 19.04 7.35
N TYR A 134 4.21 18.34 6.24
CA TYR A 134 5.50 18.06 5.58
C TYR A 134 6.02 19.25 4.76
N ARG A 135 5.11 20.07 4.24
CA ARG A 135 5.44 21.24 3.41
C ARG A 135 6.31 20.92 2.19
N GLU A 136 6.29 19.69 1.75
CA GLU A 136 7.04 19.21 0.59
C GLU A 136 6.28 19.41 -0.71
N MET A 137 4.94 19.51 -0.63
CA MET A 137 4.04 19.70 -1.77
C MET A 137 3.59 21.15 -1.87
N LYS A 138 3.55 21.70 -3.07
CA LYS A 138 3.03 23.03 -3.37
C LYS A 138 1.68 22.92 -4.09
N LEU A 139 0.83 23.93 -3.97
CA LEU A 139 -0.48 23.94 -4.65
C LEU A 139 -0.37 23.71 -6.18
N LYS A 140 0.70 24.18 -6.80
CA LYS A 140 0.98 23.96 -8.23
C LYS A 140 1.20 22.50 -8.60
N ASP A 141 1.63 21.66 -7.66
CA ASP A 141 1.95 20.27 -7.88
C ASP A 141 0.67 19.40 -7.87
N LEU A 142 -0.45 19.94 -7.35
CA LEU A 142 -1.74 19.23 -7.31
C LEU A 142 -2.29 18.93 -8.71
N GLY A 143 -2.15 19.87 -9.65
CA GLY A 143 -2.62 19.66 -11.03
C GLY A 143 -2.02 18.40 -11.69
N PRO A 144 -0.68 18.29 -11.79
CA PRO A 144 -0.01 17.09 -12.28
C PRO A 144 -0.38 15.81 -11.52
N VAL A 145 -0.53 15.88 -10.18
CA VAL A 145 -0.92 14.74 -9.35
C VAL A 145 -2.32 14.26 -9.70
N PHE A 146 -3.31 15.17 -9.82
CA PHE A 146 -4.68 14.80 -10.22
C PHE A 146 -4.74 14.23 -11.64
N VAL A 147 -3.99 14.79 -12.58
CA VAL A 147 -3.92 14.26 -13.95
C VAL A 147 -3.32 12.84 -13.96
N SER A 148 -2.27 12.63 -13.19
CA SER A 148 -1.64 11.29 -13.07
C SER A 148 -2.60 10.28 -12.44
N ALA A 149 -3.28 10.67 -11.36
CA ALA A 149 -4.29 9.85 -10.70
C ALA A 149 -5.45 9.51 -11.64
N ALA A 150 -5.96 10.48 -12.41
CA ALA A 150 -7.01 10.27 -13.39
C ALA A 150 -6.61 9.28 -14.49
N LYS A 151 -5.37 9.39 -15.01
CA LYS A 151 -4.84 8.43 -16.00
C LYS A 151 -4.78 7.01 -15.44
N THR A 152 -4.25 6.84 -14.24
CA THR A 152 -4.16 5.53 -13.58
C THR A 152 -5.55 4.95 -13.33
N SER A 153 -6.48 5.75 -12.83
CA SER A 153 -7.88 5.34 -12.61
C SER A 153 -8.56 4.93 -13.93
N ALA A 154 -8.36 5.69 -15.00
CA ALA A 154 -8.91 5.37 -16.32
C ALA A 154 -8.41 4.02 -16.84
N VAL A 155 -7.10 3.73 -16.70
CA VAL A 155 -6.54 2.44 -17.11
C VAL A 155 -7.13 1.29 -16.28
N VAL A 156 -7.22 1.44 -14.97
CA VAL A 156 -7.78 0.40 -14.09
C VAL A 156 -9.26 0.15 -14.42
N MET A 157 -10.05 1.21 -14.61
CA MET A 157 -11.46 1.11 -14.98
C MET A 157 -11.65 0.45 -16.36
N PHE A 158 -10.82 0.80 -17.34
CA PHE A 158 -10.87 0.20 -18.66
C PHE A 158 -10.55 -1.30 -18.60
N LEU A 159 -9.51 -1.70 -17.87
CA LEU A 159 -9.16 -3.10 -17.67
C LEU A 159 -10.27 -3.88 -16.96
N ALA A 160 -10.88 -3.29 -15.92
CA ALA A 160 -12.00 -3.91 -15.22
C ALA A 160 -13.22 -4.09 -16.13
N ALA A 161 -13.54 -3.10 -16.95
CA ALA A 161 -14.63 -3.20 -17.94
C ALA A 161 -14.35 -4.29 -18.97
N ALA A 162 -13.14 -4.34 -19.53
CA ALA A 162 -12.75 -5.37 -20.48
C ALA A 162 -12.82 -6.78 -19.87
N ALA A 163 -12.34 -6.94 -18.63
CA ALA A 163 -12.41 -8.21 -17.89
C ALA A 163 -13.87 -8.66 -17.65
N ASN A 164 -14.76 -7.74 -17.29
CA ASN A 164 -16.18 -8.05 -17.10
C ASN A 164 -16.86 -8.48 -18.40
N VAL A 165 -16.53 -7.85 -19.53
CA VAL A 165 -17.04 -8.25 -20.86
C VAL A 165 -16.54 -9.65 -21.20
N ALA A 166 -15.24 -9.94 -21.00
CA ALA A 166 -14.69 -11.27 -21.24
C ALA A 166 -15.37 -12.33 -20.36
N ALA A 167 -15.52 -12.04 -19.06
CA ALA A 167 -16.19 -12.94 -18.12
C ALA A 167 -17.66 -13.22 -18.54
N TYR A 168 -18.38 -12.20 -19.01
CA TYR A 168 -19.73 -12.37 -19.54
C TYR A 168 -19.76 -13.34 -20.73
N TYR A 169 -18.88 -13.14 -21.73
CA TYR A 169 -18.81 -14.03 -22.89
C TYR A 169 -18.41 -15.47 -22.51
N MET A 170 -17.48 -15.65 -21.60
CA MET A 170 -17.09 -16.98 -21.09
C MET A 170 -18.29 -17.67 -20.43
N THR A 171 -19.04 -16.94 -19.60
CA THR A 171 -20.24 -17.48 -18.93
C THR A 171 -21.34 -17.87 -19.93
N VAL A 172 -21.63 -17.02 -20.91
CA VAL A 172 -22.67 -17.27 -21.94
C VAL A 172 -22.26 -18.42 -22.84
N SER A 173 -20.97 -18.51 -23.20
CA SER A 173 -20.45 -19.58 -24.04
C SER A 173 -20.15 -20.88 -23.28
N ARG A 174 -20.44 -20.93 -21.96
CA ARG A 174 -20.17 -22.11 -21.09
C ARG A 174 -18.73 -22.61 -21.20
N ILE A 175 -17.79 -21.73 -21.44
CA ILE A 175 -16.36 -22.04 -21.43
C ILE A 175 -15.93 -22.12 -19.96
N PRO A 176 -15.32 -23.25 -19.50
CA PRO A 176 -14.89 -23.41 -18.12
C PRO A 176 -13.72 -22.50 -17.73
#